data_b3cf01891f15d0ef805ea63ea55071f9
#
_entry.id   b3cf01891f15d0ef805ea63ea55071f9
#
_cell.length_a   1.000
_cell.length_b   1.000
_cell.length_c   1.000
_cell.angle_alpha   90.00
_cell.angle_beta   90.00
_cell.angle_gamma   90.00
#
_symmetry.space_group_name_H-M   'P 1'
#
loop_
_entity.id
_entity.type
_entity.pdbx_description
1 polymer ?
#
loop_
_entity_poly.entity_id
_entity_poly.type
_entity_poly.pdbx_seq_one_letter_code
_entity_poly.pdbx_strand_id
1 'polypeptide(L)'
;YQAGKWRTIQWMADDYSQEGDILTAFFDFARDYRYLVHFNGNNFDLPFITQKCAQLKLPFSFDGFQGIDIYRRISPYKFFLKLPNCKQKTLEQYLGIARTDVFSGGELIGLYHDYVKNPSEFTEKALFLHNADDLKGMLEVLPILAYYDLFNENCVKARKVQANYYKDVSGAQRKELLITLQIPTSLPRLVTASAANCYFRGEGESATLKVPIYE
;
A
#
# COMPACT_ATOMS: atom_id res chain seq x y z
N TYR A 1 2.72 6.10 16.31
CA TYR A 1 1.40 6.10 16.94
C TYR A 1 1.56 6.25 18.45
N GLN A 2 1.11 7.35 19.01
CA GLN A 2 1.28 7.63 20.44
C GLN A 2 -0.04 8.12 21.03
N ALA A 3 -0.43 7.55 22.18
CA ALA A 3 -1.67 7.91 22.90
C ALA A 3 -2.95 7.92 22.03
N GLY A 4 -3.09 6.96 21.14
CA GLY A 4 -4.26 6.86 20.26
C GLY A 4 -4.28 7.82 19.07
N LYS A 5 -3.16 8.53 18.80
CA LYS A 5 -3.06 9.51 17.70
C LYS A 5 -1.85 9.22 16.83
N TRP A 6 -1.99 9.45 15.55
CA TRP A 6 -0.88 9.52 14.62
C TRP A 6 -0.15 10.85 14.80
N ARG A 7 1.17 10.80 14.72
CA ARG A 7 2.04 11.97 14.73
C ARG A 7 2.83 11.98 13.43
N THR A 8 2.74 13.06 12.69
CA THR A 8 3.56 13.32 11.51
C THR A 8 4.74 14.19 11.90
N ILE A 9 5.94 13.81 11.47
CA ILE A 9 7.16 14.58 11.59
C ILE A 9 7.70 14.74 10.19
N GLN A 10 8.04 15.95 9.80
CA GLN A 10 8.57 16.29 8.50
C GLN A 10 9.83 17.12 8.68
N TRP A 11 10.82 16.87 7.84
CA TRP A 11 12.02 17.67 7.73
C TRP A 11 12.11 18.14 6.28
N MET A 12 12.46 19.40 6.09
CA MET A 12 12.65 19.99 4.78
C MET A 12 13.97 20.74 4.75
N ALA A 13 14.74 20.59 3.69
CA ALA A 13 15.90 21.41 3.42
C ALA A 13 15.46 22.72 2.75
N ASP A 14 15.97 23.83 3.22
CA ASP A 14 15.78 25.12 2.54
C ASP A 14 16.58 25.19 1.24
N ASP A 15 17.70 24.47 1.23
CA ASP A 15 18.51 24.26 0.04
C ASP A 15 19.29 22.92 0.10
N TYR A 16 19.99 22.59 -0.98
CA TYR A 16 20.73 21.32 -1.10
C TYR A 16 21.89 21.16 -0.14
N SER A 17 22.38 22.22 0.52
CA SER A 17 23.47 22.15 1.50
C SER A 17 23.04 21.46 2.80
N GLN A 18 21.75 21.48 3.10
CA GLN A 18 21.17 20.92 4.32
C GLN A 18 20.74 19.44 4.18
N GLU A 19 20.95 18.81 3.01
CA GLU A 19 20.55 17.41 2.80
C GLU A 19 21.16 16.46 3.85
N GLY A 20 22.42 16.71 4.26
CA GLY A 20 23.10 15.90 5.29
C GLY A 20 22.45 16.02 6.66
N ASP A 21 22.01 17.21 7.04
CA ASP A 21 21.35 17.47 8.32
C ASP A 21 19.98 16.79 8.40
N ILE A 22 19.22 16.84 7.31
CA ILE A 22 17.91 16.15 7.22
C ILE A 22 18.08 14.65 7.33
N LEU A 23 19.03 14.07 6.57
CA LEU A 23 19.29 12.64 6.62
C LEU A 23 19.72 12.20 8.00
N THR A 24 20.56 12.99 8.67
CA THR A 24 20.97 12.74 10.06
C THR A 24 19.76 12.78 10.99
N ALA A 25 18.95 13.82 10.93
CA ALA A 25 17.74 13.95 11.75
C ALA A 25 16.75 12.80 11.54
N PHE A 26 16.58 12.37 10.28
CA PHE A 26 15.73 11.22 9.95
C PHE A 26 16.25 9.92 10.56
N PHE A 27 17.53 9.58 10.37
CA PHE A 27 18.09 8.33 10.88
C PHE A 27 18.21 8.33 12.40
N ASP A 28 18.51 9.47 13.04
CA ASP A 28 18.48 9.61 14.49
C ASP A 28 17.08 9.38 15.07
N PHE A 29 16.06 9.88 14.41
CA PHE A 29 14.68 9.60 14.78
C PHE A 29 14.29 8.14 14.52
N ALA A 30 14.69 7.59 13.36
CA ALA A 30 14.25 6.27 12.90
C ALA A 30 14.95 5.11 13.63
N ARG A 31 16.11 5.30 14.25
CA ARG A 31 16.94 4.24 14.88
C ARG A 31 16.20 3.40 15.93
N ASP A 32 15.18 3.97 16.59
CA ASP A 32 14.40 3.30 17.63
C ASP A 32 13.24 2.46 17.06
N TYR A 33 13.09 2.45 15.75
CA TYR A 33 12.01 1.72 15.06
C TYR A 33 12.56 0.50 14.33
N ARG A 34 11.76 -0.57 14.34
CA ARG A 34 12.11 -1.84 13.67
C ARG A 34 11.54 -1.93 12.26
N TYR A 35 10.36 -1.36 12.04
CA TYR A 35 9.65 -1.46 10.78
C TYR A 35 9.66 -0.14 10.03
N LEU A 36 9.95 -0.22 8.73
CA LEU A 36 9.84 0.89 7.80
C LEU A 36 8.75 0.58 6.79
N VAL A 37 7.60 1.26 6.93
CA VAL A 37 6.51 1.16 5.96
C VAL A 37 6.68 2.24 4.92
N HIS A 38 6.60 1.87 3.65
CA HIS A 38 6.78 2.78 2.53
C HIS A 38 5.96 2.36 1.32
N PHE A 39 5.82 3.23 0.36
CA PHE A 39 5.10 2.97 -0.89
C PHE A 39 6.06 3.02 -2.07
N ASN A 40 6.41 1.86 -2.64
CA ASN A 40 7.36 1.71 -3.73
C ASN A 40 8.78 2.25 -3.45
N GLY A 41 9.12 2.46 -2.18
CA GLY A 41 10.39 3.00 -1.76
C GLY A 41 11.60 2.13 -2.15
N ASN A 42 11.40 0.80 -2.30
CA ASN A 42 12.46 -0.08 -2.78
C ASN A 42 13.00 0.30 -4.17
N ASN A 43 12.17 0.93 -5.01
CA ASN A 43 12.56 1.35 -6.35
C ASN A 43 12.96 2.82 -6.44
N PHE A 44 12.61 3.65 -5.46
CA PHE A 44 12.80 5.10 -5.50
C PHE A 44 13.50 5.64 -4.25
N ASP A 45 12.79 5.77 -3.15
CA ASP A 45 13.26 6.51 -1.97
C ASP A 45 14.48 5.88 -1.33
N LEU A 46 14.48 4.55 -1.10
CA LEU A 46 15.55 3.88 -0.38
C LEU A 46 16.88 3.89 -1.17
N PRO A 47 16.91 3.56 -2.48
CA PRO A 47 18.13 3.69 -3.27
C PRO A 47 18.63 5.14 -3.35
N PHE A 48 17.73 6.11 -3.51
CA PHE A 48 18.10 7.52 -3.55
C PHE A 48 18.75 7.99 -2.25
N ILE A 49 18.12 7.71 -1.11
CA ILE A 49 18.66 8.07 0.21
C ILE A 49 19.98 7.36 0.48
N THR A 50 20.09 6.08 0.15
CA THR A 50 21.34 5.30 0.29
C THR A 50 22.47 5.93 -0.53
N GLN A 51 22.20 6.32 -1.77
CA GLN A 51 23.19 6.98 -2.62
C GLN A 51 23.59 8.34 -2.05
N LYS A 52 22.63 9.13 -1.53
CA LYS A 52 22.93 10.42 -0.89
C LYS A 52 23.78 10.26 0.38
N CYS A 53 23.48 9.29 1.23
CA CYS A 53 24.30 8.98 2.39
C CYS A 53 25.76 8.66 1.98
N ALA A 54 25.93 7.85 0.93
CA ALA A 54 27.27 7.52 0.42
C ALA A 54 28.00 8.76 -0.13
N GLN A 55 27.34 9.61 -0.91
CA GLN A 55 27.90 10.86 -1.45
C GLN A 55 28.34 11.83 -0.33
N LEU A 56 27.53 11.94 0.71
CA LEU A 56 27.78 12.83 1.86
C LEU A 56 28.65 12.16 2.95
N LYS A 57 29.12 10.91 2.72
CA LYS A 57 29.92 10.11 3.66
C LYS A 57 29.23 9.95 5.03
N LEU A 58 27.90 9.82 5.02
CA LEU A 58 27.13 9.56 6.24
C LEU A 58 27.08 8.04 6.52
N PRO A 59 27.24 7.59 7.77
CA PRO A 59 27.32 6.18 8.15
C PRO A 59 25.93 5.52 8.30
N PHE A 60 24.95 5.94 7.52
CA PHE A 60 23.57 5.45 7.65
C PHE A 60 23.22 4.43 6.57
N SER A 61 22.45 3.40 6.96
CA SER A 61 21.88 2.42 6.04
C SER A 61 20.47 1.99 6.49
N PHE A 62 19.74 1.34 5.59
CA PHE A 62 18.43 0.75 5.92
C PHE A 62 18.50 -0.71 6.37
N ASP A 63 19.71 -1.29 6.53
CA ASP A 63 19.89 -2.72 6.83
C ASP A 63 19.27 -3.16 8.17
N GLY A 64 19.12 -2.23 9.11
CA GLY A 64 18.48 -2.48 10.40
C GLY A 64 16.96 -2.54 10.37
N PHE A 65 16.32 -2.14 9.28
CA PHE A 65 14.87 -2.04 9.18
C PHE A 65 14.23 -3.24 8.47
N GLN A 66 13.08 -3.67 8.97
CA GLN A 66 12.20 -4.56 8.24
C GLN A 66 11.28 -3.74 7.34
N GLY A 67 11.58 -3.70 6.05
CA GLY A 67 10.82 -2.93 5.06
C GLY A 67 9.46 -3.56 4.74
N ILE A 68 8.42 -2.75 4.74
CA ILE A 68 7.07 -3.12 4.28
C ILE A 68 6.72 -2.21 3.10
N ASP A 69 6.99 -2.70 1.89
CA ASP A 69 6.63 -2.01 0.65
C ASP A 69 5.20 -2.37 0.24
N ILE A 70 4.28 -1.43 0.42
CA ILE A 70 2.86 -1.62 0.10
C ILE A 70 2.68 -1.91 -1.39
N TYR A 71 3.34 -1.15 -2.27
CA TYR A 71 3.26 -1.35 -3.71
C TYR A 71 3.71 -2.76 -4.11
N ARG A 72 4.87 -3.20 -3.61
CA ARG A 72 5.44 -4.50 -3.93
C ARG A 72 4.55 -5.65 -3.47
N ARG A 73 3.90 -5.49 -2.30
CA ARG A 73 2.98 -6.51 -1.78
C ARG A 73 1.68 -6.59 -2.56
N ILE A 74 1.16 -5.46 -3.08
CA ILE A 74 -0.16 -5.41 -3.72
C ILE A 74 -0.09 -5.55 -5.24
N SER A 75 1.00 -5.14 -5.88
CA SER A 75 1.11 -5.18 -7.35
C SER A 75 0.86 -6.56 -7.99
N PRO A 76 1.21 -7.72 -7.38
CA PRO A 76 0.86 -9.02 -7.92
C PRO A 76 -0.65 -9.27 -8.02
N TYR A 77 -1.43 -8.62 -7.17
CA TYR A 77 -2.89 -8.80 -7.08
C TYR A 77 -3.69 -7.78 -7.87
N LYS A 78 -3.03 -6.96 -8.69
CA LYS A 78 -3.65 -5.91 -9.51
C LYS A 78 -4.88 -6.40 -10.27
N PHE A 79 -4.77 -7.53 -10.96
CA PHE A 79 -5.87 -8.10 -11.76
C PHE A 79 -6.98 -8.69 -10.89
N PHE A 80 -6.61 -9.34 -9.78
CA PHE A 80 -7.57 -9.85 -8.80
C PHE A 80 -8.42 -8.72 -8.21
N LEU A 81 -7.81 -7.58 -7.91
CA LEU A 81 -8.49 -6.39 -7.40
C LEU A 81 -9.12 -5.52 -8.50
N LYS A 82 -8.94 -5.89 -9.77
CA LYS A 82 -9.46 -5.15 -10.94
C LYS A 82 -8.99 -3.69 -10.97
N LEU A 83 -7.74 -3.46 -10.56
CA LEU A 83 -7.15 -2.12 -10.52
C LEU A 83 -6.55 -1.75 -11.89
N PRO A 84 -6.68 -0.50 -12.36
CA PRO A 84 -6.03 -0.03 -13.59
C PRO A 84 -4.50 0.05 -13.41
N ASN A 85 -4.04 0.38 -12.23
CA ASN A 85 -2.64 0.41 -11.81
C ASN A 85 -2.56 0.29 -10.28
N CYS A 86 -1.34 0.24 -9.72
CA CYS A 86 -1.12 0.16 -8.27
C CYS A 86 -0.48 1.44 -7.71
N LYS A 87 -0.74 2.61 -8.29
CA LYS A 87 -0.32 3.88 -7.69
C LYS A 87 -1.06 4.12 -6.37
N GLN A 88 -0.45 4.83 -5.43
CA GLN A 88 -1.06 5.12 -4.13
C GLN A 88 -2.46 5.75 -4.29
N LYS A 89 -2.60 6.78 -5.11
CA LYS A 89 -3.91 7.43 -5.40
C LYS A 89 -4.97 6.44 -5.94
N THR A 90 -4.56 5.43 -6.69
CA THR A 90 -5.50 4.39 -7.20
C THR A 90 -5.95 3.46 -6.07
N LEU A 91 -5.05 3.09 -5.16
CA LEU A 91 -5.40 2.26 -4.01
C LEU A 91 -6.26 3.03 -3.01
N GLU A 92 -5.96 4.30 -2.78
CA GLU A 92 -6.79 5.20 -1.97
C GLU A 92 -8.21 5.29 -2.54
N GLN A 93 -8.34 5.55 -3.83
CA GLN A 93 -9.63 5.60 -4.51
C GLN A 93 -10.37 4.25 -4.43
N TYR A 94 -9.64 3.14 -4.60
CA TYR A 94 -10.21 1.80 -4.45
C TYR A 94 -10.78 1.58 -3.05
N LEU A 95 -10.13 2.10 -2.00
CA LEU A 95 -10.61 2.01 -0.61
C LEU A 95 -11.65 3.08 -0.24
N GLY A 96 -11.94 4.03 -1.13
CA GLY A 96 -12.88 5.13 -0.87
C GLY A 96 -12.28 6.27 -0.05
N ILE A 97 -10.93 6.38 -0.03
CA ILE A 97 -10.20 7.44 0.65
C ILE A 97 -10.19 8.67 -0.25
N ALA A 98 -10.65 9.79 0.28
CA ALA A 98 -10.62 11.07 -0.43
C ALA A 98 -9.29 11.81 -0.18
N ARG A 99 -8.74 12.43 -1.23
CA ARG A 99 -7.58 13.32 -1.14
C ARG A 99 -8.00 14.77 -1.32
N THR A 100 -7.23 15.64 -0.70
CA THR A 100 -7.39 17.09 -0.82
C THR A 100 -6.30 17.73 -1.68
N ASP A 101 -5.18 17.05 -1.90
CA ASP A 101 -4.07 17.57 -2.70
C ASP A 101 -4.42 17.63 -4.20
N VAL A 102 -3.96 18.71 -4.86
CA VAL A 102 -4.17 18.98 -6.29
C VAL A 102 -2.93 18.64 -7.12
N PHE A 103 -1.74 18.53 -6.50
CA PHE A 103 -0.47 18.40 -7.19
C PHE A 103 -0.12 16.94 -7.51
N SER A 104 0.57 16.73 -8.63
CA SER A 104 1.25 15.47 -8.94
C SER A 104 2.68 15.49 -8.41
N GLY A 105 3.27 14.32 -8.12
CA GLY A 105 4.66 14.25 -7.66
C GLY A 105 5.68 14.88 -8.61
N GLY A 106 5.42 14.89 -9.93
CA GLY A 106 6.29 15.56 -10.91
C GLY A 106 6.27 17.09 -10.81
N GLU A 107 5.10 17.67 -10.50
CA GLU A 107 4.96 19.12 -10.31
C GLU A 107 5.67 19.61 -9.05
N LEU A 108 5.75 18.75 -8.02
CA LEU A 108 6.43 19.12 -6.77
C LEU A 108 7.94 19.21 -6.89
N ILE A 109 8.55 18.43 -7.78
CA ILE A 109 9.99 18.55 -8.07
C ILE A 109 10.26 19.97 -8.62
N GLY A 110 9.44 20.44 -9.55
CA GLY A 110 9.53 21.82 -10.06
C GLY A 110 9.30 22.85 -8.97
N LEU A 111 8.28 22.62 -8.14
CA LEU A 111 7.93 23.52 -7.04
C LEU A 111 9.08 23.64 -6.01
N TYR A 112 9.76 22.53 -5.68
CA TYR A 112 10.92 22.58 -4.79
C TYR A 112 12.12 23.30 -5.43
N HIS A 113 12.39 23.09 -6.73
CA HIS A 113 13.44 23.84 -7.44
C HIS A 113 13.17 25.35 -7.46
N ASP A 114 11.91 25.74 -7.58
CA ASP A 114 11.52 27.15 -7.53
C ASP A 114 11.63 27.71 -6.10
N TYR A 115 11.28 26.90 -5.08
CA TYR A 115 11.45 27.26 -3.68
C TYR A 115 12.92 27.53 -3.32
N VAL A 116 13.83 26.67 -3.73
CA VAL A 116 15.28 26.83 -3.48
C VAL A 116 15.81 28.12 -4.07
N LYS A 117 15.28 28.58 -5.23
CA LYS A 117 15.70 29.83 -5.87
C LYS A 117 15.03 31.06 -5.25
N ASN A 118 13.76 30.96 -4.92
CA ASN A 118 12.94 32.01 -4.40
C ASN A 118 12.03 31.47 -3.28
N PRO A 119 12.54 31.36 -2.04
CA PRO A 119 11.77 30.84 -0.92
C PRO A 119 10.50 31.66 -0.69
N SER A 120 9.37 30.98 -0.54
CA SER A 120 8.10 31.61 -0.20
C SER A 120 7.30 30.72 0.75
N GLU A 121 6.59 31.34 1.68
CA GLU A 121 5.71 30.65 2.63
C GLU A 121 4.62 29.83 1.91
N PHE A 122 4.14 30.32 0.78
CA PHE A 122 3.14 29.61 -0.03
C PHE A 122 3.70 28.31 -0.59
N THR A 123 4.89 28.34 -1.19
CA THR A 123 5.54 27.16 -1.77
C THR A 123 5.93 26.15 -0.70
N GLU A 124 6.47 26.63 0.42
CA GLU A 124 6.80 25.82 1.58
C GLU A 124 5.58 25.06 2.11
N LYS A 125 4.48 25.77 2.36
CA LYS A 125 3.22 25.15 2.81
C LYS A 125 2.67 24.13 1.83
N ALA A 126 2.77 24.38 0.53
CA ALA A 126 2.32 23.45 -0.50
C ALA A 126 3.13 22.14 -0.48
N LEU A 127 4.46 22.23 -0.32
CA LEU A 127 5.36 21.09 -0.21
C LEU A 127 5.07 20.25 1.04
N PHE A 128 4.93 20.90 2.20
CA PHE A 128 4.59 20.23 3.46
C PHE A 128 3.20 19.58 3.42
N LEU A 129 2.20 20.27 2.86
CA LEU A 129 0.84 19.75 2.78
C LEU A 129 0.77 18.49 1.92
N HIS A 130 1.41 18.52 0.75
CA HIS A 130 1.42 17.34 -0.13
C HIS A 130 2.09 16.14 0.53
N ASN A 131 3.26 16.34 1.14
CA ASN A 131 3.97 15.26 1.85
C ASN A 131 3.15 14.72 3.03
N ALA A 132 2.45 15.60 3.77
CA ALA A 132 1.54 15.20 4.85
C ALA A 132 0.37 14.36 4.32
N ASP A 133 -0.22 14.75 3.18
CA ASP A 133 -1.31 14.01 2.54
C ASP A 133 -0.85 12.64 2.03
N ASP A 134 0.36 12.53 1.48
CA ASP A 134 0.93 11.26 1.05
C ASP A 134 1.18 10.32 2.25
N LEU A 135 1.72 10.83 3.34
CA LEU A 135 1.93 10.05 4.57
C LEU A 135 0.60 9.59 5.18
N LYS A 136 -0.39 10.48 5.25
CA LYS A 136 -1.73 10.14 5.73
C LYS A 136 -2.39 9.09 4.85
N GLY A 137 -2.38 9.32 3.53
CA GLY A 137 -2.93 8.38 2.56
C GLY A 137 -2.28 7.01 2.63
N MET A 138 -0.95 6.94 2.84
CA MET A 138 -0.23 5.68 3.03
C MET A 138 -0.73 4.92 4.27
N LEU A 139 -1.00 5.59 5.38
CA LEU A 139 -1.57 4.96 6.58
C LEU A 139 -2.99 4.44 6.35
N GLU A 140 -3.81 5.24 5.67
CA GLU A 140 -5.20 4.89 5.37
C GLU A 140 -5.30 3.73 4.36
N VAL A 141 -4.28 3.54 3.52
CA VAL A 141 -4.18 2.45 2.54
C VAL A 141 -3.72 1.13 3.17
N LEU A 142 -3.12 1.12 4.36
CA LEU A 142 -2.61 -0.11 5.00
C LEU A 142 -3.60 -1.30 5.01
N PRO A 143 -4.93 -1.11 5.21
CA PRO A 143 -5.88 -2.21 5.19
C PRO A 143 -5.90 -3.03 3.89
N ILE A 144 -5.38 -2.47 2.78
CA ILE A 144 -5.26 -3.20 1.50
C ILE A 144 -4.36 -4.42 1.61
N LEU A 145 -3.43 -4.45 2.57
CA LEU A 145 -2.54 -5.58 2.80
C LEU A 145 -3.27 -6.85 3.23
N ALA A 146 -4.54 -6.76 3.66
CA ALA A 146 -5.38 -7.93 3.90
C ALA A 146 -5.52 -8.83 2.65
N TYR A 147 -5.44 -8.26 1.44
CA TYR A 147 -5.42 -9.07 0.21
C TYR A 147 -4.08 -9.78 0.00
N TYR A 148 -2.97 -9.20 0.45
CA TYR A 148 -1.68 -9.90 0.46
C TYR A 148 -1.72 -11.07 1.45
N ASP A 149 -2.23 -10.86 2.65
CA ASP A 149 -2.35 -11.89 3.69
C ASP A 149 -3.24 -13.05 3.23
N LEU A 150 -4.32 -12.75 2.49
CA LEU A 150 -5.22 -13.76 1.93
C LEU A 150 -4.49 -14.85 1.11
N PHE A 151 -3.40 -14.50 0.42
CA PHE A 151 -2.66 -15.41 -0.44
C PHE A 151 -1.31 -15.87 0.14
N ASN A 152 -0.78 -15.18 1.13
CA ASN A 152 0.57 -15.42 1.65
C ASN A 152 0.59 -15.94 3.10
N GLU A 153 -0.51 -15.81 3.82
CA GLU A 153 -0.66 -16.36 5.15
C GLU A 153 -1.40 -17.71 5.07
N ASN A 154 -0.80 -18.78 5.58
CA ASN A 154 -1.47 -20.10 5.66
C ASN A 154 -2.60 -20.13 6.72
N CYS A 155 -3.34 -19.05 6.84
CA CYS A 155 -4.32 -18.82 7.88
C CYS A 155 -5.77 -18.93 7.40
N VAL A 156 -6.00 -19.05 6.09
CA VAL A 156 -7.35 -19.24 5.52
C VAL A 156 -7.83 -20.66 5.85
N LYS A 157 -8.97 -20.75 6.51
CA LYS A 157 -9.53 -22.04 6.96
C LYS A 157 -10.86 -22.31 6.29
N ALA A 158 -11.03 -23.53 5.75
CA ALA A 158 -12.34 -23.99 5.32
C ALA A 158 -13.22 -24.25 6.57
N ARG A 159 -14.35 -23.55 6.66
CA ARG A 159 -15.35 -23.70 7.72
C ARG A 159 -16.43 -24.70 7.36
N LYS A 160 -16.82 -24.71 6.09
CA LYS A 160 -17.88 -25.57 5.58
C LYS A 160 -17.60 -25.93 4.13
N VAL A 161 -17.85 -27.17 3.78
CA VAL A 161 -17.80 -27.68 2.42
C VAL A 161 -19.11 -28.42 2.16
N GLN A 162 -19.81 -28.05 1.09
CA GLN A 162 -21.08 -28.69 0.72
C GLN A 162 -21.21 -28.76 -0.79
N ALA A 163 -21.92 -29.78 -1.27
CA ALA A 163 -22.32 -29.83 -2.67
C ALA A 163 -23.43 -28.80 -2.94
N ASN A 164 -23.33 -28.14 -4.06
CA ASN A 164 -24.35 -27.22 -4.57
C ASN A 164 -24.71 -27.63 -6.01
N TYR A 165 -25.98 -27.55 -6.34
CA TYR A 165 -26.49 -27.87 -7.68
C TYR A 165 -27.05 -26.61 -8.29
N TYR A 166 -26.69 -26.33 -9.53
CA TYR A 166 -27.18 -25.17 -10.27
C TYR A 166 -27.48 -25.53 -11.72
N LYS A 167 -28.27 -24.73 -12.42
CA LYS A 167 -28.48 -24.84 -13.85
C LYS A 167 -27.52 -23.89 -14.56
N ASP A 168 -26.80 -24.39 -15.55
CA ASP A 168 -25.98 -23.55 -16.43
C ASP A 168 -26.85 -22.78 -17.45
N VAL A 169 -26.20 -21.98 -18.29
CA VAL A 169 -26.88 -21.15 -19.32
C VAL A 169 -27.65 -21.97 -20.34
N SER A 170 -27.34 -23.25 -20.50
CA SER A 170 -28.08 -24.18 -21.38
C SER A 170 -29.26 -24.86 -20.68
N GLY A 171 -29.44 -24.61 -19.36
CA GLY A 171 -30.44 -25.27 -18.53
C GLY A 171 -30.00 -26.64 -17.99
N ALA A 172 -28.79 -27.09 -18.30
CA ALA A 172 -28.27 -28.37 -17.79
C ALA A 172 -27.92 -28.26 -16.32
N GLN A 173 -28.26 -29.31 -15.55
CA GLN A 173 -27.91 -29.39 -14.13
C GLN A 173 -26.42 -29.64 -13.98
N ARG A 174 -25.77 -28.82 -13.18
CA ARG A 174 -24.35 -28.88 -12.85
C ARG A 174 -24.16 -29.00 -11.35
N LYS A 175 -23.01 -29.47 -10.98
CA LYS A 175 -22.61 -29.71 -9.58
C LYS A 175 -21.33 -28.95 -9.27
N GLU A 176 -21.29 -28.27 -8.12
CA GLU A 176 -20.11 -27.58 -7.63
C GLU A 176 -19.92 -27.83 -6.14
N LEU A 177 -18.70 -27.68 -5.65
CA LEU A 177 -18.40 -27.54 -4.22
C LEU A 177 -18.53 -26.06 -3.86
N LEU A 178 -19.32 -25.79 -2.85
CA LEU A 178 -19.38 -24.49 -2.18
C LEU A 178 -18.57 -24.58 -0.90
N ILE A 179 -17.44 -23.87 -0.87
CA ILE A 179 -16.50 -23.86 0.24
C ILE A 179 -16.60 -22.51 0.92
N THR A 180 -17.04 -22.51 2.17
CA THR A 180 -17.02 -21.28 3.01
C THR A 180 -15.68 -21.21 3.72
N LEU A 181 -14.99 -20.08 3.55
CA LEU A 181 -13.67 -19.83 4.09
C LEU A 181 -13.76 -18.76 5.18
N GLN A 182 -12.97 -18.93 6.23
CA GLN A 182 -12.67 -17.90 7.20
C GLN A 182 -11.33 -17.26 6.84
N ILE A 183 -11.29 -15.94 6.79
CA ILE A 183 -10.12 -15.13 6.50
C ILE A 183 -9.61 -14.52 7.81
N PRO A 184 -8.31 -14.56 8.09
CA PRO A 184 -7.75 -14.06 9.36
C PRO A 184 -7.80 -12.54 9.49
N THR A 185 -7.67 -11.83 8.36
CA THR A 185 -7.67 -10.37 8.29
C THR A 185 -8.88 -9.89 7.50
N SER A 186 -9.66 -8.99 8.07
CA SER A 186 -10.87 -8.47 7.43
C SER A 186 -10.54 -7.76 6.11
N LEU A 187 -11.12 -8.23 5.02
CA LEU A 187 -10.98 -7.59 3.71
C LEU A 187 -11.69 -6.23 3.70
N PRO A 188 -11.02 -5.15 3.30
CA PRO A 188 -11.58 -3.81 3.38
C PRO A 188 -12.72 -3.57 2.41
N ARG A 189 -12.81 -4.35 1.33
CA ARG A 189 -13.89 -4.28 0.33
C ARG A 189 -14.21 -5.66 -0.21
N LEU A 190 -15.46 -5.80 -0.70
CA LEU A 190 -15.88 -6.96 -1.48
C LEU A 190 -14.96 -7.16 -2.69
N VAL A 191 -14.46 -8.36 -2.86
CA VAL A 191 -13.69 -8.77 -4.02
C VAL A 191 -14.28 -10.03 -4.64
N THR A 192 -14.31 -10.08 -5.97
CA THR A 192 -14.74 -11.26 -6.73
C THR A 192 -13.73 -11.56 -7.83
N ALA A 193 -13.41 -12.83 -8.00
CA ALA A 193 -12.52 -13.30 -9.05
C ALA A 193 -13.00 -14.64 -9.63
N SER A 194 -12.65 -14.90 -10.87
CA SER A 194 -12.86 -16.18 -11.54
C SER A 194 -11.55 -16.63 -12.17
N ALA A 195 -11.15 -17.86 -11.94
CA ALA A 195 -9.98 -18.47 -12.53
C ALA A 195 -10.15 -19.99 -12.57
N ALA A 196 -9.67 -20.65 -13.63
CA ALA A 196 -9.74 -22.11 -13.80
C ALA A 196 -11.15 -22.67 -13.52
N ASN A 197 -12.20 -21.98 -14.01
CA ASN A 197 -13.63 -22.27 -13.77
C ASN A 197 -14.09 -22.17 -12.30
N CYS A 198 -13.20 -21.80 -11.37
CA CYS A 198 -13.58 -21.51 -10.01
C CYS A 198 -14.05 -20.05 -9.87
N TYR A 199 -14.94 -19.80 -8.90
CA TYR A 199 -15.40 -18.46 -8.55
C TYR A 199 -15.13 -18.18 -7.08
N PHE A 200 -14.48 -17.06 -6.81
CA PHE A 200 -14.18 -16.57 -5.47
C PHE A 200 -14.98 -15.30 -5.19
N ARG A 201 -15.53 -15.19 -3.99
CA ARG A 201 -16.14 -13.97 -3.44
C ARG A 201 -15.71 -13.83 -1.99
N GLY A 202 -15.00 -12.75 -1.69
CA GLY A 202 -14.53 -12.44 -0.32
C GLY A 202 -15.04 -11.08 0.15
N GLU A 203 -15.45 -11.00 1.44
CA GLU A 203 -15.94 -9.78 2.07
C GLU A 203 -15.77 -9.89 3.59
N GLY A 204 -15.19 -8.86 4.21
CA GLY A 204 -14.89 -8.92 5.64
C GLY A 204 -14.01 -10.12 6.00
N GLU A 205 -14.39 -10.87 7.01
CA GLU A 205 -13.65 -12.03 7.53
C GLU A 205 -14.08 -13.36 6.88
N SER A 206 -14.85 -13.33 5.80
CA SER A 206 -15.35 -14.54 5.16
C SER A 206 -15.20 -14.49 3.66
N ALA A 207 -15.05 -15.67 3.04
CA ALA A 207 -15.12 -15.84 1.61
C ALA A 207 -15.85 -17.12 1.24
N THR A 208 -16.30 -17.14 -0.02
CA THR A 208 -16.89 -18.31 -0.66
C THR A 208 -16.06 -18.65 -1.89
N LEU A 209 -15.66 -19.93 -2.00
CA LEU A 209 -15.04 -20.47 -3.19
C LEU A 209 -16.00 -21.52 -3.79
N LYS A 210 -16.33 -21.36 -5.07
CA LYS A 210 -17.09 -22.30 -5.86
C LYS A 210 -16.15 -23.07 -6.78
N VAL A 211 -16.18 -24.38 -6.72
CA VAL A 211 -15.31 -25.26 -7.49
C VAL A 211 -16.20 -26.24 -8.27
N PRO A 212 -16.22 -26.20 -9.61
CA PRO A 212 -17.04 -27.11 -10.40
C PRO A 212 -16.55 -28.55 -10.23
N ILE A 213 -17.50 -29.50 -10.23
CA ILE A 213 -17.24 -30.93 -10.22
C ILE A 213 -17.50 -31.42 -11.64
N TYR A 214 -16.50 -32.01 -12.24
CA TYR A 214 -16.58 -32.69 -13.52
C TYR A 214 -16.72 -34.20 -13.26
N GLU A 215 -17.69 -34.82 -13.89
CA GLU A 215 -17.88 -36.28 -13.90
C GLU A 215 -17.11 -36.90 -15.05
#